data_526a99a9d253d71a2d11875f82fa8280
#
_entry.id   526a99a9d253d71a2d11875f82fa8280
#
_cell.length_a   1.000
_cell.length_b   1.000
_cell.length_c   1.000
_cell.angle_alpha   90.00
_cell.angle_beta   90.00
_cell.angle_gamma   90.00
#
_symmetry.space_group_name_H-M   'P 1'
#
loop_
_entity.id
_entity.type
_entity.pdbx_description
1 polymer ?
#
loop_
_entity_poly.entity_id
_entity_poly.type
_entity_poly.pdbx_seq_one_letter_code
_entity_poly.pdbx_strand_id
1 'polypeptide(L)'
;MFILLLFHDNENNTVKKIESYYTTISTVDSQRKKVEIGFSKVPQRVIANRIYVAETLIALGAEKNIIAVNYQNTDRYKEYLPQYKEQADNLRRITFDNLTMEEAVSLQPDFIIGWLTTFDSKGLGTTDFWNKRGVNTYINITSNGLTKHETIEDQEKFILDMGKIFQKEAESKKLVDNIEKAIKTTISSKGKNQRVLVLENEGRCFRNYDSDTLAGNMVERLNGQIVSQGRVLSYEEVIKINPEVIFLVYFNKDRLIQLKQIYSIPALNSVNAIKNKRVYPIRLDYIYTPGVRI
;
A
#
# COMPACT_ATOMS: atom_id res chain seq x y z
N MET A 1 -14.11 13.31 26.36
CA MET A 1 -14.45 14.74 26.16
C MET A 1 -15.43 14.79 24.99
N PHE A 2 -16.72 15.06 25.29
CA PHE A 2 -17.78 15.07 24.29
C PHE A 2 -17.83 16.46 23.64
N ILE A 3 -17.73 16.52 22.31
CA ILE A 3 -17.97 17.76 21.56
C ILE A 3 -19.37 17.68 20.98
N LEU A 4 -20.27 18.51 21.50
CA LEU A 4 -21.62 18.72 21.01
C LEU A 4 -21.59 19.90 20.01
N LEU A 5 -21.85 19.62 18.73
CA LEU A 5 -22.09 20.67 17.73
C LEU A 5 -23.60 20.78 17.50
N LEU A 6 -24.19 21.85 17.99
CA LEU A 6 -25.57 22.23 17.73
C LEU A 6 -25.60 23.16 16.50
N PHE A 7 -26.26 22.72 15.44
CA PHE A 7 -26.74 23.60 14.36
C PHE A 7 -28.26 23.72 14.46
N HIS A 8 -28.71 24.96 14.63
CA HIS A 8 -30.13 25.33 14.53
C HIS A 8 -30.40 25.77 13.09
N ASP A 9 -31.30 25.07 12.42
CA ASP A 9 -32.08 25.62 11.32
C ASP A 9 -33.49 25.03 11.34
N ASN A 10 -34.46 25.91 11.11
CA ASN A 10 -35.89 25.75 11.33
C ASN A 10 -36.58 24.79 10.34
N GLU A 11 -37.60 24.13 10.89
CA GLU A 11 -38.78 23.52 10.26
C GLU A 11 -38.59 22.36 9.28
N ASN A 12 -38.34 21.20 9.85
CA ASN A 12 -39.10 19.96 9.66
C ASN A 12 -38.53 18.89 10.62
N ASN A 13 -39.36 18.45 11.55
CA ASN A 13 -39.01 17.52 12.64
C ASN A 13 -38.66 16.12 12.10
N THR A 14 -37.51 15.93 11.52
CA THR A 14 -36.82 14.66 11.43
C THR A 14 -35.69 14.73 12.43
N VAL A 15 -35.86 14.08 13.58
CA VAL A 15 -34.79 13.88 14.58
C VAL A 15 -33.67 13.15 13.84
N LYS A 16 -32.65 13.88 13.38
CA LYS A 16 -31.40 13.27 12.92
C LYS A 16 -30.84 12.55 14.14
N LYS A 17 -30.87 11.22 14.10
CA LYS A 17 -30.21 10.37 15.07
C LYS A 17 -28.74 10.78 15.11
N ILE A 18 -28.28 11.36 16.20
CA ILE A 18 -26.86 11.67 16.39
C ILE A 18 -26.15 10.32 16.52
N GLU A 19 -25.54 9.88 15.44
CA GLU A 19 -24.71 8.67 15.49
C GLU A 19 -23.42 9.04 16.24
N SER A 20 -23.22 8.45 17.41
CA SER A 20 -21.97 8.57 18.15
C SER A 20 -20.93 7.65 17.50
N TYR A 21 -19.92 8.24 16.88
CA TYR A 21 -18.79 7.49 16.35
C TYR A 21 -17.79 7.17 17.47
N TYR A 22 -17.32 5.91 17.55
CA TYR A 22 -16.23 5.55 18.45
C TYR A 22 -14.87 5.97 17.87
N THR A 23 -14.76 6.10 16.54
CA THR A 23 -13.57 6.62 15.86
C THR A 23 -13.93 7.35 14.58
N THR A 24 -13.09 8.30 14.20
CA THR A 24 -13.15 9.01 12.93
C THR A 24 -11.78 8.97 12.28
N ILE A 25 -11.74 8.68 10.99
CA ILE A 25 -10.51 8.50 10.21
C ILE A 25 -10.49 9.47 9.03
N SER A 26 -9.35 10.15 8.87
CA SER A 26 -9.10 11.01 7.71
C SER A 26 -8.55 10.21 6.54
N THR A 27 -9.20 10.31 5.38
CA THR A 27 -8.79 9.71 4.11
C THR A 27 -9.10 10.66 2.95
N VAL A 28 -9.19 10.15 1.74
CA VAL A 28 -9.63 10.90 0.56
C VAL A 28 -10.83 10.22 -0.10
N ASP A 29 -11.64 11.00 -0.81
CA ASP A 29 -12.68 10.46 -1.68
C ASP A 29 -12.16 10.15 -3.10
N SER A 30 -13.02 9.61 -3.95
CA SER A 30 -12.69 9.30 -5.35
C SER A 30 -12.40 10.54 -6.20
N GLN A 31 -12.67 11.74 -5.70
CA GLN A 31 -12.32 13.03 -6.32
C GLN A 31 -11.03 13.63 -5.73
N ARG A 32 -10.29 12.87 -4.92
CA ARG A 32 -9.04 13.26 -4.23
C ARG A 32 -9.24 14.34 -3.16
N LYS A 33 -10.46 14.58 -2.69
CA LYS A 33 -10.74 15.50 -1.60
C LYS A 33 -10.55 14.80 -0.25
N LYS A 34 -9.94 15.49 0.71
CA LYS A 34 -9.85 15.01 2.09
C LYS A 34 -11.25 14.90 2.68
N VAL A 35 -11.54 13.77 3.31
CA VAL A 35 -12.81 13.46 3.96
C VAL A 35 -12.56 12.78 5.30
N GLU A 36 -13.50 12.98 6.22
CA GLU A 36 -13.54 12.25 7.48
C GLU A 36 -14.63 11.19 7.40
N ILE A 37 -14.28 9.95 7.74
CA ILE A 37 -15.22 8.84 7.83
C ILE A 37 -15.39 8.40 9.28
N GLY A 38 -16.63 8.38 9.76
CA GLY A 38 -16.98 7.98 11.12
C GLY A 38 -17.41 6.52 11.19
N PHE A 39 -17.04 5.84 12.27
CA PHE A 39 -17.44 4.48 12.54
C PHE A 39 -18.21 4.41 13.87
N SER A 40 -19.49 4.04 13.82
CA SER A 40 -20.34 3.82 15.00
C SER A 40 -20.28 2.37 15.50
N LYS A 41 -19.79 1.46 14.67
CA LYS A 41 -19.54 0.04 14.97
C LYS A 41 -18.37 -0.47 14.16
N VAL A 42 -17.71 -1.52 14.66
CA VAL A 42 -16.66 -2.23 13.91
C VAL A 42 -17.26 -2.83 12.64
N PRO A 43 -16.68 -2.59 11.45
CA PRO A 43 -17.14 -3.18 10.21
C PRO A 43 -17.14 -4.71 10.26
N GLN A 44 -18.21 -5.32 9.77
CA GLN A 44 -18.40 -6.78 9.81
C GLN A 44 -18.37 -7.43 8.42
N ARG A 45 -18.48 -6.62 7.36
CA ARG A 45 -18.62 -7.10 5.99
C ARG A 45 -17.66 -6.32 5.06
N VAL A 46 -16.38 -6.66 5.17
CA VAL A 46 -15.29 -5.92 4.52
C VAL A 46 -14.93 -6.52 3.16
N ILE A 47 -14.89 -5.68 2.13
CA ILE A 47 -14.21 -6.00 0.87
C ILE A 47 -12.77 -5.47 0.96
N ALA A 48 -11.80 -6.40 1.00
CA ALA A 48 -10.39 -6.10 0.90
C ALA A 48 -9.98 -6.05 -0.58
N ASN A 49 -9.88 -4.85 -1.13
CA ASN A 49 -9.47 -4.72 -2.53
C ASN A 49 -7.94 -4.63 -2.61
N ARG A 50 -7.32 -5.76 -2.81
CA ARG A 50 -5.92 -6.18 -2.88
C ARG A 50 -5.45 -6.98 -1.67
N ILE A 51 -4.49 -7.87 -1.95
CA ILE A 51 -3.98 -8.85 -0.98
C ILE A 51 -3.35 -8.21 0.26
N TYR A 52 -2.64 -7.08 0.11
CA TYR A 52 -1.99 -6.40 1.24
C TYR A 52 -3.01 -5.89 2.28
N VAL A 53 -4.22 -5.51 1.83
CA VAL A 53 -5.32 -5.13 2.74
C VAL A 53 -5.74 -6.33 3.57
N ALA A 54 -5.97 -7.47 2.91
CA ALA A 54 -6.35 -8.70 3.61
C ALA A 54 -5.26 -9.14 4.60
N GLU A 55 -3.98 -9.08 4.21
CA GLU A 55 -2.87 -9.39 5.10
C GLU A 55 -2.78 -8.46 6.30
N THR A 56 -3.02 -7.16 6.09
CA THR A 56 -3.04 -6.19 7.21
C THR A 56 -4.17 -6.53 8.18
N LEU A 57 -5.36 -6.86 7.69
CA LEU A 57 -6.47 -7.26 8.56
C LEU A 57 -6.21 -8.60 9.28
N ILE A 58 -5.56 -9.56 8.62
CA ILE A 58 -5.13 -10.82 9.25
C ILE A 58 -4.11 -10.53 10.36
N ALA A 59 -3.12 -9.69 10.09
CA ALA A 59 -2.08 -9.32 11.05
C ALA A 59 -2.65 -8.63 12.31
N LEU A 60 -3.79 -7.95 12.16
CA LEU A 60 -4.53 -7.30 13.24
C LEU A 60 -5.52 -8.25 13.96
N GLY A 61 -5.71 -9.49 13.48
CA GLY A 61 -6.74 -10.40 14.01
C GLY A 61 -8.16 -9.96 13.67
N ALA A 62 -8.34 -9.26 12.54
CA ALA A 62 -9.62 -8.81 12.01
C ALA A 62 -10.06 -9.60 10.76
N GLU A 63 -9.47 -10.76 10.52
CA GLU A 63 -9.72 -11.61 9.35
C GLU A 63 -11.17 -12.05 9.21
N LYS A 64 -11.88 -12.26 10.32
CA LYS A 64 -13.29 -12.70 10.35
C LYS A 64 -14.23 -11.69 9.70
N ASN A 65 -13.81 -10.43 9.63
CA ASN A 65 -14.59 -9.35 9.05
C ASN A 65 -14.49 -9.31 7.52
N ILE A 66 -13.54 -10.02 6.92
CA ILE A 66 -13.32 -10.05 5.47
C ILE A 66 -14.34 -11.01 4.82
N ILE A 67 -15.22 -10.47 3.98
CA ILE A 67 -16.18 -11.28 3.20
C ILE A 67 -15.69 -11.54 1.77
N ALA A 68 -14.86 -10.64 1.23
CA ALA A 68 -14.28 -10.81 -0.10
C ALA A 68 -12.88 -10.22 -0.18
N VAL A 69 -12.04 -10.87 -0.99
CA VAL A 69 -10.73 -10.35 -1.40
C VAL A 69 -10.72 -10.24 -2.91
N ASN A 70 -10.46 -9.04 -3.43
CA ASN A 70 -10.30 -8.80 -4.85
C ASN A 70 -8.81 -8.63 -5.18
N TYR A 71 -8.26 -9.55 -5.99
CA TYR A 71 -6.85 -9.51 -6.37
C TYR A 71 -6.56 -8.49 -7.48
N GLN A 72 -7.55 -8.09 -8.26
CA GLN A 72 -7.44 -7.43 -9.56
C GLN A 72 -6.47 -8.16 -10.53
N ASN A 73 -6.78 -8.16 -11.83
CA ASN A 73 -5.93 -8.86 -12.82
C ASN A 73 -4.48 -8.36 -12.89
N THR A 74 -4.22 -7.18 -12.33
CA THR A 74 -2.90 -6.57 -12.23
C THR A 74 -2.10 -7.03 -11.02
N ASP A 75 -2.75 -7.68 -10.04
CA ASP A 75 -2.04 -8.23 -8.89
C ASP A 75 -1.31 -9.50 -9.31
N ARG A 76 -0.08 -9.31 -9.74
CA ARG A 76 0.83 -10.39 -10.13
C ARG A 76 1.24 -11.27 -8.96
N TYR A 77 0.85 -10.88 -7.73
CA TYR A 77 1.16 -11.56 -6.49
C TYR A 77 -0.12 -11.98 -5.78
N LYS A 78 -0.52 -13.23 -6.00
CA LYS A 78 -1.69 -13.84 -5.34
C LYS A 78 -1.29 -14.65 -4.09
N GLU A 79 -0.01 -14.61 -3.73
CA GLU A 79 0.53 -15.37 -2.61
C GLU A 79 0.55 -14.52 -1.34
N TYR A 80 -0.09 -15.01 -0.30
CA TYR A 80 0.03 -14.46 1.04
C TYR A 80 1.44 -14.67 1.58
N LEU A 81 1.89 -13.78 2.47
CA LEU A 81 3.10 -14.03 3.24
C LEU A 81 2.96 -15.34 4.00
N PRO A 82 4.06 -16.14 4.12
CA PRO A 82 4.01 -17.47 4.76
C PRO A 82 3.35 -17.46 6.15
N GLN A 83 3.60 -16.42 6.95
CA GLN A 83 3.05 -16.27 8.30
C GLN A 83 1.53 -16.02 8.34
N TYR A 84 0.91 -15.59 7.22
CA TYR A 84 -0.52 -15.33 7.12
C TYR A 84 -1.26 -16.34 6.25
N LYS A 85 -0.53 -17.28 5.65
CA LYS A 85 -1.10 -18.22 4.69
C LYS A 85 -2.16 -19.13 5.33
N GLU A 86 -1.89 -19.68 6.50
CA GLU A 86 -2.82 -20.57 7.20
C GLU A 86 -4.15 -19.85 7.52
N GLN A 87 -4.08 -18.65 8.11
CA GLN A 87 -5.26 -17.84 8.40
C GLN A 87 -6.01 -17.48 7.12
N ALA A 88 -5.25 -17.13 6.05
CA ALA A 88 -5.83 -16.81 4.77
C ALA A 88 -6.55 -18.00 4.13
N ASP A 89 -5.98 -19.20 4.20
CA ASP A 89 -6.59 -20.43 3.64
C ASP A 89 -7.84 -20.86 4.41
N ASN A 90 -7.90 -20.57 5.71
CA ASN A 90 -9.03 -20.89 6.58
C ASN A 90 -10.19 -19.89 6.52
N LEU A 91 -10.02 -18.77 5.82
CA LEU A 91 -11.06 -17.75 5.69
C LEU A 91 -12.22 -18.26 4.78
N ARG A 92 -13.44 -18.21 5.30
CA ARG A 92 -14.66 -18.38 4.51
C ARG A 92 -14.97 -17.09 3.74
N ARG A 93 -14.16 -16.79 2.74
CA ARG A 93 -14.32 -15.63 1.89
C ARG A 93 -14.46 -16.00 0.43
N ILE A 94 -15.09 -15.11 -0.33
CA ILE A 94 -15.10 -15.17 -1.79
C ILE A 94 -13.85 -14.43 -2.29
N THR A 95 -13.13 -15.04 -3.23
CA THR A 95 -11.98 -14.41 -3.90
C THR A 95 -12.35 -14.08 -5.33
N PHE A 96 -11.98 -12.88 -5.76
CA PHE A 96 -12.20 -12.39 -7.11
C PHE A 96 -10.86 -12.02 -7.75
N ASP A 97 -10.71 -12.37 -9.01
CA ASP A 97 -9.59 -11.85 -9.82
C ASP A 97 -9.90 -10.43 -10.32
N ASN A 98 -11.19 -10.15 -10.53
CA ASN A 98 -11.66 -8.84 -10.96
C ASN A 98 -13.14 -8.68 -10.52
N LEU A 99 -13.35 -8.19 -9.31
CA LEU A 99 -14.67 -7.97 -8.73
C LEU A 99 -15.37 -6.82 -9.48
N THR A 100 -16.58 -7.06 -9.95
CA THR A 100 -17.44 -6.05 -10.56
C THR A 100 -18.23 -5.26 -9.50
N MET A 101 -18.75 -4.09 -9.89
CA MET A 101 -19.56 -3.26 -9.01
C MET A 101 -20.86 -3.99 -8.61
N GLU A 102 -21.50 -4.71 -9.55
CA GLU A 102 -22.73 -5.49 -9.31
C GLU A 102 -22.49 -6.61 -8.31
N GLU A 103 -21.40 -7.35 -8.46
CA GLU A 103 -21.00 -8.38 -7.50
C GLU A 103 -20.73 -7.77 -6.12
N ALA A 104 -19.99 -6.64 -6.07
CA ALA A 104 -19.72 -5.94 -4.82
C ALA A 104 -21.00 -5.48 -4.13
N VAL A 105 -22.00 -4.96 -4.87
CA VAL A 105 -23.33 -4.60 -4.33
C VAL A 105 -24.05 -5.84 -3.78
N SER A 106 -24.01 -6.97 -4.49
CA SER A 106 -24.66 -8.23 -4.06
C SER A 106 -24.08 -8.79 -2.77
N LEU A 107 -22.81 -8.50 -2.50
CA LEU A 107 -22.12 -8.89 -1.26
C LEU A 107 -22.58 -8.07 -0.04
N GLN A 108 -23.29 -6.96 -0.22
CA GLN A 108 -23.76 -6.09 0.86
C GLN A 108 -22.65 -5.73 1.87
N PRO A 109 -21.52 -5.14 1.42
CA PRO A 109 -20.47 -4.74 2.33
C PRO A 109 -20.92 -3.60 3.25
N ASP A 110 -20.26 -3.44 4.38
CA ASP A 110 -20.35 -2.24 5.21
C ASP A 110 -19.09 -1.41 5.17
N PHE A 111 -18.00 -1.97 4.60
CA PHE A 111 -16.73 -1.27 4.41
C PHE A 111 -15.95 -1.80 3.20
N ILE A 112 -15.40 -0.88 2.39
CA ILE A 112 -14.53 -1.23 1.25
C ILE A 112 -13.21 -0.49 1.40
N ILE A 113 -12.11 -1.24 1.34
CA ILE A 113 -10.74 -0.72 1.46
C ILE A 113 -10.02 -0.96 0.14
N GLY A 114 -9.41 0.07 -0.44
CA GLY A 114 -8.70 -0.09 -1.70
C GLY A 114 -7.83 1.10 -2.10
N TRP A 115 -7.53 1.15 -3.38
CA TRP A 115 -6.81 2.25 -4.02
C TRP A 115 -7.77 3.29 -4.59
N LEU A 116 -7.24 4.41 -5.08
CA LEU A 116 -8.04 5.40 -5.78
C LEU A 116 -8.76 4.77 -6.99
N THR A 117 -8.07 3.94 -7.77
CA THR A 117 -8.63 3.23 -8.92
C THR A 117 -9.67 2.16 -8.57
N THR A 118 -9.78 1.78 -7.31
CA THR A 118 -10.90 0.94 -6.85
C THR A 118 -12.23 1.69 -6.96
N PHE A 119 -12.20 3.00 -6.76
CA PHE A 119 -13.38 3.85 -6.66
C PHE A 119 -13.57 4.75 -7.88
N ASP A 120 -13.28 4.23 -9.07
CA ASP A 120 -13.55 4.91 -10.34
C ASP A 120 -14.62 4.17 -11.17
N SER A 121 -14.92 4.69 -12.36
CA SER A 121 -15.95 4.13 -13.25
C SER A 121 -15.60 2.76 -13.84
N LYS A 122 -14.34 2.35 -13.80
CA LYS A 122 -13.85 1.03 -14.26
C LYS A 122 -13.63 0.07 -13.10
N GLY A 123 -13.70 0.58 -11.87
CA GLY A 123 -13.59 -0.20 -10.64
C GLY A 123 -14.96 -0.50 -10.02
N LEU A 124 -15.06 -0.28 -8.72
CA LEU A 124 -16.28 -0.54 -7.94
C LEU A 124 -17.24 0.65 -7.85
N GLY A 125 -17.06 1.68 -8.68
CA GLY A 125 -17.83 2.92 -8.62
C GLY A 125 -17.30 3.91 -7.57
N THR A 126 -17.85 5.13 -7.54
CA THR A 126 -17.32 6.23 -6.71
C THR A 126 -17.53 6.02 -5.21
N THR A 127 -16.72 6.66 -4.37
CA THR A 127 -16.93 6.68 -2.92
C THR A 127 -18.29 7.26 -2.54
N ASP A 128 -18.79 8.26 -3.26
CA ASP A 128 -20.13 8.86 -3.07
C ASP A 128 -21.25 7.83 -3.31
N PHE A 129 -21.10 6.96 -4.32
CA PHE A 129 -22.05 5.88 -4.59
C PHE A 129 -22.20 4.95 -3.38
N TRP A 130 -21.09 4.56 -2.74
CA TRP A 130 -21.07 3.67 -1.59
C TRP A 130 -21.54 4.36 -0.31
N ASN A 131 -21.05 5.57 -0.05
CA ASN A 131 -21.38 6.34 1.15
C ASN A 131 -22.88 6.64 1.23
N LYS A 132 -23.53 6.97 0.10
CA LYS A 132 -24.99 7.12 0.02
C LYS A 132 -25.78 5.86 0.37
N ARG A 133 -25.15 4.71 0.33
CA ARG A 133 -25.71 3.39 0.70
C ARG A 133 -25.33 2.94 2.11
N GLY A 134 -24.70 3.82 2.89
CA GLY A 134 -24.23 3.51 4.24
C GLY A 134 -22.98 2.63 4.29
N VAL A 135 -22.25 2.50 3.18
CA VAL A 135 -21.01 1.74 3.10
C VAL A 135 -19.83 2.70 3.22
N ASN A 136 -19.02 2.56 4.24
CA ASN A 136 -17.79 3.33 4.38
C ASN A 136 -16.75 2.90 3.34
N THR A 137 -15.91 3.86 2.90
CA THR A 137 -14.86 3.61 1.91
C THR A 137 -13.54 4.21 2.38
N TYR A 138 -12.45 3.45 2.25
CA TYR A 138 -11.10 3.92 2.60
C TYR A 138 -10.17 3.79 1.40
N ILE A 139 -9.54 4.90 1.03
CA ILE A 139 -8.51 4.94 -0.02
C ILE A 139 -7.14 5.06 0.64
N ASN A 140 -6.25 4.09 0.36
CA ASN A 140 -4.87 4.17 0.82
C ASN A 140 -4.16 5.36 0.15
N ILE A 141 -3.59 6.26 0.96
CA ILE A 141 -2.99 7.51 0.52
C ILE A 141 -1.78 7.32 -0.41
N THR A 142 -1.06 6.19 -0.31
CA THR A 142 0.08 5.88 -1.18
C THR A 142 -0.34 5.27 -2.53
N SER A 143 -1.63 5.28 -2.84
CA SER A 143 -2.13 4.73 -4.09
C SER A 143 -2.23 5.79 -5.20
N ASN A 144 -1.79 5.40 -6.41
CA ASN A 144 -2.06 6.14 -7.65
C ASN A 144 -1.61 7.63 -7.63
N GLY A 145 -0.50 7.93 -6.96
CA GLY A 145 0.06 9.28 -6.92
C GLY A 145 -0.85 10.30 -6.22
N LEU A 146 -1.50 9.90 -5.13
CA LEU A 146 -2.26 10.78 -4.26
C LEU A 146 -1.37 11.72 -3.48
N THR A 147 -0.17 11.28 -3.14
CA THR A 147 0.87 12.09 -2.52
C THR A 147 2.01 12.34 -3.51
N LYS A 148 2.70 13.46 -3.36
CA LYS A 148 3.91 13.76 -4.14
C LYS A 148 5.08 12.89 -3.67
N HIS A 149 5.18 12.67 -2.37
CA HIS A 149 6.20 11.83 -1.74
C HIS A 149 5.50 10.73 -0.96
N GLU A 150 5.74 9.49 -1.32
CA GLU A 150 5.20 8.32 -0.63
C GLU A 150 6.21 7.89 0.45
N THR A 151 5.75 7.70 1.69
CA THR A 151 6.62 7.43 2.84
C THR A 151 6.24 6.16 3.58
N ILE A 152 7.17 5.65 4.40
CA ILE A 152 6.91 4.56 5.35
C ILE A 152 5.82 4.99 6.34
N GLU A 153 5.84 6.22 6.79
CA GLU A 153 4.85 6.80 7.71
C GLU A 153 3.42 6.77 7.13
N ASP A 154 3.27 6.89 5.81
CA ASP A 154 1.96 6.73 5.15
C ASP A 154 1.46 5.27 5.26
N GLN A 155 2.36 4.29 5.17
CA GLN A 155 2.02 2.88 5.37
C GLN A 155 1.72 2.58 6.85
N GLU A 156 2.49 3.15 7.76
CA GLU A 156 2.24 3.05 9.21
C GLU A 156 0.88 3.66 9.57
N LYS A 157 0.56 4.82 8.97
CA LYS A 157 -0.76 5.45 9.13
C LYS A 157 -1.88 4.50 8.68
N PHE A 158 -1.73 3.83 7.53
CA PHE A 158 -2.71 2.84 7.08
C PHE A 158 -2.90 1.71 8.11
N ILE A 159 -1.81 1.15 8.64
CA ILE A 159 -1.87 0.09 9.67
C ILE A 159 -2.56 0.60 10.95
N LEU A 160 -2.22 1.81 11.41
CA LEU A 160 -2.80 2.41 12.60
C LEU A 160 -4.28 2.78 12.40
N ASP A 161 -4.66 3.27 11.23
CA ASP A 161 -6.07 3.55 10.90
C ASP A 161 -6.90 2.27 10.93
N MET A 162 -6.39 1.16 10.35
CA MET A 162 -7.05 -0.14 10.46
C MET A 162 -7.15 -0.59 11.92
N GLY A 163 -6.10 -0.38 12.71
CA GLY A 163 -6.14 -0.63 14.17
C GLY A 163 -7.29 0.08 14.87
N LYS A 164 -7.47 1.37 14.61
CA LYS A 164 -8.58 2.17 15.19
C LYS A 164 -9.96 1.68 14.71
N ILE A 165 -10.10 1.43 13.40
CA ILE A 165 -11.37 1.00 12.80
C ILE A 165 -11.82 -0.36 13.36
N PHE A 166 -10.88 -1.28 13.55
CA PHE A 166 -11.19 -2.64 14.02
C PHE A 166 -11.01 -2.83 15.53
N GLN A 167 -10.76 -1.73 16.29
CA GLN A 167 -10.49 -1.76 17.74
C GLN A 167 -9.32 -2.70 18.08
N LYS A 168 -8.22 -2.56 17.31
CA LYS A 168 -6.99 -3.34 17.37
C LYS A 168 -5.77 -2.42 17.49
N GLU A 169 -5.89 -1.36 18.32
CA GLU A 169 -4.86 -0.33 18.44
C GLU A 169 -3.56 -0.89 19.01
N ALA A 170 -3.65 -1.84 19.95
CA ALA A 170 -2.47 -2.47 20.55
C ALA A 170 -1.70 -3.30 19.51
N GLU A 171 -2.41 -4.08 18.69
CA GLU A 171 -1.86 -4.90 17.62
C GLU A 171 -1.24 -4.02 16.53
N SER A 172 -1.94 -2.99 16.08
CA SER A 172 -1.43 -2.07 15.04
C SER A 172 -0.20 -1.31 15.52
N LYS A 173 -0.20 -0.83 16.77
CA LYS A 173 0.97 -0.20 17.38
C LYS A 173 2.17 -1.15 17.41
N LYS A 174 1.96 -2.41 17.83
CA LYS A 174 3.03 -3.42 17.85
C LYS A 174 3.62 -3.67 16.46
N LEU A 175 2.79 -3.70 15.41
CA LEU A 175 3.26 -3.85 14.03
C LEU A 175 4.15 -2.67 13.62
N VAL A 176 3.71 -1.44 13.87
CA VAL A 176 4.48 -0.23 13.58
C VAL A 176 5.78 -0.17 14.41
N ASP A 177 5.72 -0.46 15.72
CA ASP A 177 6.91 -0.51 16.58
C ASP A 177 7.95 -1.54 16.07
N ASN A 178 7.49 -2.67 15.48
CA ASN A 178 8.38 -3.66 14.88
C ASN A 178 9.05 -3.15 13.60
N ILE A 179 8.33 -2.43 12.74
CA ILE A 179 8.88 -1.77 11.54
C ILE A 179 9.97 -0.79 11.95
N GLU A 180 9.67 0.12 12.86
CA GLU A 180 10.61 1.12 13.36
C GLU A 180 11.84 0.50 14.04
N LYS A 181 11.64 -0.59 14.80
CA LYS A 181 12.75 -1.34 15.41
C LYS A 181 13.64 -1.99 14.35
N ALA A 182 13.07 -2.57 13.30
CA ALA A 182 13.84 -3.16 12.20
C ALA A 182 14.69 -2.12 11.49
N ILE A 183 14.12 -0.94 11.18
CA ILE A 183 14.84 0.19 10.60
C ILE A 183 16.01 0.62 11.48
N LYS A 184 15.76 0.91 12.76
CA LYS A 184 16.78 1.34 13.73
C LYS A 184 17.92 0.31 13.87
N THR A 185 17.58 -0.98 13.91
CA THR A 185 18.56 -2.06 14.03
C THR A 185 19.45 -2.15 12.77
N THR A 186 18.85 -1.97 11.59
CA THR A 186 19.56 -2.02 10.31
C THR A 186 20.53 -0.83 10.17
N ILE A 187 20.10 0.39 10.54
CA ILE A 187 20.91 1.59 10.48
C ILE A 187 22.13 1.48 11.43
N SER A 188 21.92 0.99 12.65
CA SER A 188 22.98 0.91 13.67
C SER A 188 24.10 -0.05 13.26
N SER A 189 23.83 -0.99 12.37
CA SER A 189 24.80 -2.03 11.99
C SER A 189 25.77 -1.65 10.89
N LYS A 190 25.48 -0.68 9.96
CA LYS A 190 26.35 -0.34 8.83
C LYS A 190 26.00 1.02 8.18
N GLY A 191 26.23 2.12 8.85
CA GLY A 191 25.96 3.45 8.30
C GLY A 191 26.97 3.91 7.24
N LYS A 192 26.85 3.51 5.99
CA LYS A 192 27.48 4.23 4.86
C LYS A 192 26.39 4.71 3.94
N ASN A 193 26.39 6.01 3.67
CA ASN A 193 25.54 6.68 2.69
C ASN A 193 25.88 6.18 1.27
N GLN A 194 25.38 4.99 0.91
CA GLN A 194 25.65 4.34 -0.38
C GLN A 194 24.77 4.95 -1.46
N ARG A 195 25.32 5.13 -2.64
CA ARG A 195 24.61 5.61 -3.83
C ARG A 195 23.78 4.48 -4.42
N VAL A 196 22.46 4.61 -4.33
CA VAL A 196 21.49 3.54 -4.65
C VAL A 196 20.59 3.96 -5.80
N LEU A 197 20.30 3.01 -6.70
CA LEU A 197 19.18 3.07 -7.63
C LEU A 197 18.21 1.91 -7.32
N VAL A 198 16.91 2.17 -7.47
CA VAL A 198 15.86 1.16 -7.46
C VAL A 198 15.22 1.15 -8.85
N LEU A 199 15.43 0.09 -9.61
CA LEU A 199 15.16 0.03 -11.05
C LEU A 199 14.31 -1.18 -11.41
N GLU A 200 13.36 -0.99 -12.34
CA GLU A 200 12.66 -2.06 -13.05
C GLU A 200 13.11 -2.05 -14.52
N ASN A 201 13.51 -3.21 -15.03
CA ASN A 201 13.97 -3.35 -16.42
C ASN A 201 12.78 -3.36 -17.39
N GLU A 202 12.65 -2.33 -18.21
CA GLU A 202 11.64 -2.21 -19.28
C GLU A 202 12.21 -2.52 -20.67
N GLY A 203 13.39 -3.17 -20.76
CA GLY A 203 14.04 -3.61 -21.98
C GLY A 203 15.01 -2.60 -22.55
N ARG A 204 14.57 -1.42 -22.99
CA ARG A 204 15.43 -0.37 -23.56
C ARG A 204 15.79 0.74 -22.59
N CYS A 205 15.11 0.79 -21.46
CA CYS A 205 15.28 1.76 -20.38
C CYS A 205 14.91 1.09 -19.06
N PHE A 206 15.06 1.84 -17.98
CA PHE A 206 14.63 1.43 -16.66
C PHE A 206 13.51 2.35 -16.18
N ARG A 207 12.44 1.78 -15.61
CA ARG A 207 11.60 2.52 -14.68
C ARG A 207 12.42 2.76 -13.41
N ASN A 208 12.41 3.98 -12.96
CA ASN A 208 13.14 4.42 -11.78
C ASN A 208 12.18 4.71 -10.63
N TYR A 209 12.52 4.19 -9.47
CA TYR A 209 11.82 4.45 -8.22
C TYR A 209 12.68 5.43 -7.41
N ASP A 210 12.46 6.72 -7.63
CA ASP A 210 13.23 7.80 -7.02
C ASP A 210 12.75 8.17 -5.60
N SER A 211 13.27 9.24 -5.03
CA SER A 211 12.96 9.73 -3.68
C SER A 211 11.47 10.09 -3.47
N ASP A 212 10.71 10.31 -4.54
CA ASP A 212 9.27 10.58 -4.46
C ASP A 212 8.44 9.30 -4.24
N THR A 213 9.06 8.13 -4.41
CA THR A 213 8.40 6.81 -4.25
C THR A 213 8.66 6.23 -2.86
N LEU A 214 7.77 5.32 -2.43
CA LEU A 214 7.96 4.57 -1.19
C LEU A 214 9.31 3.81 -1.19
N ALA A 215 9.70 3.21 -2.32
CA ALA A 215 10.97 2.50 -2.46
C ALA A 215 12.17 3.43 -2.20
N GLY A 216 12.13 4.65 -2.72
CA GLY A 216 13.15 5.66 -2.47
C GLY A 216 13.19 6.08 -1.00
N ASN A 217 12.04 6.35 -0.40
CA ASN A 217 11.94 6.66 1.03
C ASN A 217 12.50 5.52 1.91
N MET A 218 12.20 4.26 1.58
CA MET A 218 12.77 3.10 2.29
C MET A 218 14.30 3.08 2.24
N VAL A 219 14.90 3.38 1.07
CA VAL A 219 16.37 3.48 0.93
C VAL A 219 16.92 4.59 1.82
N GLU A 220 16.31 5.78 1.81
CA GLU A 220 16.74 6.93 2.60
C GLU A 220 16.59 6.68 4.10
N ARG A 221 15.49 6.06 4.52
CA ARG A 221 15.26 5.64 5.92
C ARG A 221 16.29 4.62 6.42
N LEU A 222 16.95 3.92 5.52
CA LEU A 222 18.03 2.96 5.81
C LEU A 222 19.43 3.58 5.61
N ASN A 223 19.56 4.92 5.57
CA ASN A 223 20.80 5.66 5.33
C ASN A 223 21.45 5.39 3.95
N GLY A 224 20.68 4.97 2.95
CA GLY A 224 21.08 5.00 1.55
C GLY A 224 20.82 6.37 0.93
N GLN A 225 21.47 6.67 -0.18
CA GLN A 225 21.24 7.88 -0.97
C GLN A 225 20.62 7.49 -2.32
N ILE A 226 19.37 7.87 -2.57
CA ILE A 226 18.80 7.83 -3.92
C ILE A 226 19.49 8.88 -4.78
N VAL A 227 20.09 8.45 -5.89
CA VAL A 227 20.97 9.31 -6.73
C VAL A 227 20.38 9.63 -8.09
N SER A 228 19.07 9.47 -8.24
CA SER A 228 18.34 9.77 -9.47
C SER A 228 17.03 10.50 -9.19
N GLN A 229 16.54 11.17 -10.21
CA GLN A 229 15.21 11.78 -10.24
C GLN A 229 14.51 11.41 -11.56
N GLY A 230 13.18 11.43 -11.53
CA GLY A 230 12.37 11.12 -12.69
C GLY A 230 12.05 9.64 -12.84
N ARG A 231 11.01 9.36 -13.61
CA ARG A 231 10.38 8.01 -13.67
C ARG A 231 11.11 7.02 -14.58
N VAL A 232 11.95 7.50 -15.48
CA VAL A 232 12.62 6.66 -16.50
C VAL A 232 14.08 7.07 -16.58
N LEU A 233 14.98 6.09 -16.65
CA LEU A 233 16.40 6.27 -16.90
C LEU A 233 16.83 5.45 -18.10
N SER A 234 17.61 6.08 -19.00
CA SER A 234 18.34 5.40 -20.07
C SER A 234 19.56 4.67 -19.51
N TYR A 235 20.17 3.80 -20.31
CA TYR A 235 21.42 3.14 -19.94
C TYR A 235 22.57 4.14 -19.73
N GLU A 236 22.63 5.17 -20.59
CA GLU A 236 23.61 6.25 -20.50
C GLU A 236 23.51 7.02 -19.18
N GLU A 237 22.28 7.30 -18.73
CA GLU A 237 22.05 7.96 -17.44
C GLU A 237 22.49 7.07 -16.28
N VAL A 238 22.19 5.77 -16.29
CA VAL A 238 22.65 4.82 -15.26
C VAL A 238 24.19 4.75 -15.24
N ILE A 239 24.87 4.76 -16.41
CA ILE A 239 26.33 4.80 -16.51
C ILE A 239 26.88 6.10 -15.90
N LYS A 240 26.29 7.25 -16.25
CA LYS A 240 26.68 8.55 -15.72
C LYS A 240 26.49 8.68 -14.22
N ILE A 241 25.38 8.18 -13.71
CA ILE A 241 25.06 8.12 -12.28
C ILE A 241 26.05 7.21 -11.54
N ASN A 242 26.41 6.08 -12.14
CA ASN A 242 27.35 5.09 -11.61
C ASN A 242 27.03 4.69 -10.15
N PRO A 243 25.88 4.05 -9.87
CA PRO A 243 25.47 3.68 -8.52
C PRO A 243 26.38 2.61 -7.92
N GLU A 244 26.48 2.58 -6.59
CA GLU A 244 27.19 1.54 -5.83
C GLU A 244 26.33 0.30 -5.59
N VAL A 245 24.99 0.50 -5.54
CA VAL A 245 24.00 -0.56 -5.33
C VAL A 245 22.83 -0.35 -6.28
N ILE A 246 22.30 -1.43 -6.82
CA ILE A 246 21.04 -1.44 -7.55
C ILE A 246 20.10 -2.44 -6.87
N PHE A 247 18.90 -1.98 -6.48
CA PHE A 247 17.78 -2.87 -6.23
C PHE A 247 17.02 -3.05 -7.53
N LEU A 248 16.97 -4.30 -8.03
CA LEU A 248 16.30 -4.63 -9.28
C LEU A 248 14.92 -5.19 -8.99
N VAL A 249 13.91 -4.43 -9.39
CA VAL A 249 12.51 -4.79 -9.18
C VAL A 249 12.11 -5.93 -10.10
N TYR A 250 11.44 -6.93 -9.54
CA TYR A 250 10.92 -8.06 -10.30
C TYR A 250 9.47 -8.40 -9.90
N PHE A 251 8.82 -9.17 -10.78
CA PHE A 251 7.45 -9.64 -10.60
C PHE A 251 7.44 -11.18 -10.55
N ASN A 252 6.59 -11.74 -9.69
CA ASN A 252 6.40 -13.20 -9.58
C ASN A 252 7.73 -13.98 -9.45
N LYS A 253 7.91 -15.01 -10.30
CA LYS A 253 9.07 -15.90 -10.28
C LYS A 253 10.24 -15.43 -11.16
N ASP A 254 10.16 -14.22 -11.72
CA ASP A 254 11.11 -13.73 -12.73
C ASP A 254 12.45 -13.22 -12.17
N ARG A 255 12.67 -13.35 -10.86
CA ARG A 255 13.87 -12.87 -10.15
C ARG A 255 15.18 -13.20 -10.87
N LEU A 256 15.38 -14.48 -11.23
CA LEU A 256 16.63 -14.93 -11.86
C LEU A 256 16.74 -14.48 -13.32
N ILE A 257 15.63 -14.35 -14.00
CA ILE A 257 15.56 -13.83 -15.38
C ILE A 257 15.99 -12.38 -15.39
N GLN A 258 15.42 -11.55 -14.53
CA GLN A 258 15.77 -10.13 -14.42
C GLN A 258 17.25 -9.92 -14.09
N LEU A 259 17.79 -10.69 -13.13
CA LEU A 259 19.21 -10.62 -12.81
C LEU A 259 20.11 -11.02 -13.98
N LYS A 260 19.78 -12.10 -14.73
CA LYS A 260 20.52 -12.48 -15.91
C LYS A 260 20.47 -11.40 -16.99
N GLN A 261 19.31 -10.80 -17.22
CA GLN A 261 19.12 -9.76 -18.22
C GLN A 261 19.99 -8.53 -17.92
N ILE A 262 19.96 -7.97 -16.70
CA ILE A 262 20.74 -6.76 -16.38
C ILE A 262 22.24 -7.02 -16.51
N TYR A 263 22.73 -8.19 -16.07
CA TYR A 263 24.14 -8.55 -16.21
C TYR A 263 24.56 -8.87 -17.65
N SER A 264 23.61 -9.12 -18.57
CA SER A 264 23.89 -9.36 -19.99
C SER A 264 23.92 -8.08 -20.83
N ILE A 265 23.68 -6.91 -20.26
CA ILE A 265 23.73 -5.62 -20.97
C ILE A 265 25.17 -5.11 -21.02
N PRO A 266 25.89 -5.19 -22.18
CA PRO A 266 27.31 -4.85 -22.23
C PRO A 266 27.60 -3.39 -21.86
N ALA A 267 26.70 -2.47 -22.20
CA ALA A 267 26.83 -1.05 -21.88
C ALA A 267 26.96 -0.77 -20.38
N LEU A 268 26.37 -1.62 -19.53
CA LEU A 268 26.36 -1.44 -18.08
C LEU A 268 27.59 -2.06 -17.36
N ASN A 269 28.49 -2.75 -18.08
CA ASN A 269 29.63 -3.44 -17.47
C ASN A 269 30.59 -2.51 -16.68
N SER A 270 30.62 -1.21 -16.99
CA SER A 270 31.41 -0.21 -16.27
C SER A 270 30.77 0.29 -14.97
N VAL A 271 29.46 0.04 -14.77
CA VAL A 271 28.72 0.52 -13.59
C VAL A 271 29.19 -0.20 -12.34
N ASN A 272 29.51 0.54 -11.29
CA ASN A 272 30.05 0.00 -10.05
C ASN A 272 29.20 -1.12 -9.43
N ALA A 273 27.88 -0.95 -9.40
CA ALA A 273 26.96 -1.99 -8.89
C ALA A 273 27.04 -3.29 -9.70
N ILE A 274 27.15 -3.20 -11.03
CA ILE A 274 27.28 -4.36 -11.93
C ILE A 274 28.63 -5.03 -11.76
N LYS A 275 29.71 -4.24 -11.84
CA LYS A 275 31.11 -4.71 -11.72
C LYS A 275 31.36 -5.42 -10.38
N ASN A 276 30.80 -4.91 -9.30
CA ASN A 276 30.97 -5.44 -7.95
C ASN A 276 29.88 -6.44 -7.54
N LYS A 277 29.00 -6.87 -8.47
CA LYS A 277 27.91 -7.81 -8.23
C LYS A 277 26.96 -7.37 -7.10
N ARG A 278 26.71 -6.07 -6.98
CA ARG A 278 25.85 -5.46 -5.97
C ARG A 278 24.48 -5.06 -6.56
N VAL A 279 23.90 -5.98 -7.32
CA VAL A 279 22.52 -5.90 -7.82
C VAL A 279 21.69 -6.90 -7.03
N TYR A 280 20.71 -6.39 -6.29
CA TYR A 280 19.86 -7.18 -5.41
C TYR A 280 18.43 -7.17 -5.93
N PRO A 281 17.84 -8.34 -6.19
CA PRO A 281 16.44 -8.39 -6.64
C PRO A 281 15.50 -8.09 -5.49
N ILE A 282 14.50 -7.24 -5.73
CA ILE A 282 13.43 -6.94 -4.81
C ILE A 282 12.07 -7.10 -5.49
N ARG A 283 11.12 -7.72 -4.82
CA ARG A 283 9.79 -7.93 -5.36
C ARG A 283 8.96 -6.65 -5.20
N LEU A 284 8.19 -6.27 -6.24
CA LEU A 284 7.45 -5.01 -6.27
C LEU A 284 6.50 -4.83 -5.09
N ASP A 285 5.85 -5.90 -4.65
CA ASP A 285 4.85 -5.85 -3.57
C ASP A 285 5.43 -5.53 -2.18
N TYR A 286 6.76 -5.51 -2.03
CA TYR A 286 7.43 -5.04 -0.81
C TYR A 286 7.75 -3.54 -0.83
N ILE A 287 7.68 -2.90 -1.99
CA ILE A 287 8.12 -1.50 -2.17
C ILE A 287 7.06 -0.60 -2.79
N TYR A 288 5.85 -1.16 -3.01
CA TYR A 288 4.73 -0.44 -3.63
C TYR A 288 3.43 -0.78 -2.91
N THR A 289 3.00 0.00 -1.96
CA THR A 289 1.84 -0.27 -1.09
C THR A 289 1.89 -1.61 -0.32
N PRO A 290 2.96 -1.86 0.44
CA PRO A 290 3.16 -3.18 1.06
C PRO A 290 2.24 -3.48 2.25
N GLY A 291 1.64 -2.47 2.90
CA GLY A 291 0.94 -2.69 4.18
C GLY A 291 1.89 -3.30 5.21
N VAL A 292 1.59 -4.50 5.70
CA VAL A 292 2.43 -5.25 6.66
C VAL A 292 3.62 -5.99 6.03
N ARG A 293 3.85 -5.84 4.72
CA ARG A 293 5.02 -6.43 4.02
C ARG A 293 6.27 -5.58 4.09
N ILE A 294 6.18 -4.39 4.67
CA ILE A 294 7.26 -3.42 4.79
C ILE A 294 8.38 -3.88 5.72
#